data_94449a2daff224cc0d1e7d3d2ec7916c
#
_entry.id   94449a2daff224cc0d1e7d3d2ec7916c
#
_cell.length_a   1.000
_cell.length_b   1.000
_cell.length_c   1.000
_cell.angle_alpha   90.00
_cell.angle_beta   90.00
_cell.angle_gamma   90.00
#
_symmetry.space_group_name_H-M   'P 1'
#
loop_
_entity.id
_entity.type
_entity.pdbx_description
1 polymer ?
#
loop_
_entity_poly.entity_id
_entity_poly.type
_entity_poly.pdbx_seq_one_letter_code
_entity_poly.pdbx_strand_id
1 'polypeptide(L)'
;SCWPEGLPGHPLVVLTGGEPMLQVDETLVHELHAAGFEIAIETNGTLPVPASIDWICVSPKGISEIVQTTGHELKLVYPQRQAMPDRFIDFDFQHHYLQPLDKSYIATSSDDDSFVQQTIDYCLQHPQWRLSLQTHKITGIR
;
A
#
# COMPACT_ATOMS: atom_id res chain seq x y z
N SER A 1 10.08 0.12 -6.17
CA SER A 1 9.37 0.44 -4.95
C SER A 1 8.58 1.72 -5.11
N CYS A 2 7.41 1.75 -4.54
CA CYS A 2 6.57 2.95 -4.57
C CYS A 2 6.81 3.87 -3.38
N TRP A 3 7.71 3.51 -2.47
CA TRP A 3 8.03 4.37 -1.34
C TRP A 3 8.83 5.59 -1.78
N PRO A 4 8.59 6.76 -1.21
CA PRO A 4 9.39 7.92 -1.54
C PRO A 4 10.79 7.80 -0.98
N GLU A 5 11.72 8.52 -1.57
CA GLU A 5 13.02 8.69 -0.94
C GLU A 5 12.92 9.85 0.03
N GLY A 6 13.63 9.76 1.15
CA GLY A 6 13.68 10.85 2.09
C GLY A 6 14.35 12.07 1.49
N LEU A 7 14.12 13.23 2.08
CA LEU A 7 14.82 14.46 1.68
C LEU A 7 16.31 14.30 1.96
N PRO A 8 17.17 14.96 1.18
CA PRO A 8 18.60 14.92 1.45
C PRO A 8 18.88 15.31 2.91
N GLY A 9 19.62 14.45 3.60
CA GLY A 9 19.94 14.66 5.01
C GLY A 9 18.88 14.22 6.00
N HIS A 10 17.73 13.69 5.53
CA HIS A 10 16.67 13.22 6.40
C HIS A 10 16.41 11.73 6.16
N PRO A 11 16.68 10.87 7.15
CA PRO A 11 16.36 9.46 6.99
C PRO A 11 14.86 9.24 6.99
N LEU A 12 14.44 8.16 6.32
CA LEU A 12 13.03 7.79 6.22
C LEU A 12 12.73 6.64 7.18
N VAL A 13 11.67 6.80 7.97
CA VAL A 13 11.12 5.72 8.78
C VAL A 13 9.85 5.23 8.10
N VAL A 14 9.75 3.92 7.90
CA VAL A 14 8.55 3.30 7.33
C VAL A 14 7.85 2.52 8.43
N LEU A 15 6.64 2.95 8.77
CA LEU A 15 5.83 2.29 9.79
C LEU A 15 4.95 1.26 9.10
N THR A 16 5.22 0.00 9.36
CA THR A 16 4.54 -1.12 8.71
C THR A 16 4.50 -2.32 9.67
N GLY A 17 4.07 -3.47 9.18
CA GLY A 17 3.96 -4.67 9.99
C GLY A 17 2.49 -4.97 10.27
N GLY A 18 2.14 -5.51 11.45
CA GLY A 18 0.74 -5.56 11.88
C GLY A 18 0.15 -4.16 11.75
N GLU A 19 -1.13 -3.93 11.96
CA GLU A 19 -1.67 -2.60 11.68
C GLU A 19 -0.97 -1.53 12.51
N PRO A 20 -0.13 -0.64 11.89
CA PRO A 20 0.66 0.32 12.66
C PRO A 20 -0.20 1.36 13.39
N MET A 21 -1.40 1.68 12.88
CA MET A 21 -2.25 2.69 13.51
C MET A 21 -2.80 2.26 14.86
N LEU A 22 -2.62 1.01 15.24
CA LEU A 22 -2.93 0.59 16.61
C LEU A 22 -1.94 1.16 17.63
N GLN A 23 -0.78 1.62 17.19
CA GLN A 23 0.28 2.09 18.07
C GLN A 23 0.76 3.50 17.75
N VAL A 24 0.51 4.00 16.55
CA VAL A 24 0.98 5.31 16.12
C VAL A 24 0.03 6.39 16.61
N ASP A 25 0.59 7.42 17.24
CA ASP A 25 -0.16 8.60 17.65
C ASP A 25 0.63 9.86 17.30
N GLU A 26 0.02 11.03 17.52
CA GLU A 26 0.65 12.31 17.21
C GLU A 26 1.93 12.52 17.98
N THR A 27 2.01 12.01 19.20
CA THR A 27 3.22 12.15 20.02
C THR A 27 4.40 11.44 19.39
N LEU A 28 4.19 10.20 18.93
CA LEU A 28 5.25 9.45 18.25
C LEU A 28 5.69 10.15 16.97
N VAL A 29 4.74 10.62 16.16
CA VAL A 29 5.04 11.32 14.93
C VAL A 29 5.87 12.58 15.23
N HIS A 30 5.46 13.34 16.24
CA HIS A 30 6.18 14.55 16.63
C HIS A 30 7.62 14.24 17.07
N GLU A 31 7.79 13.18 17.87
CA GLU A 31 9.11 12.79 18.34
C GLU A 31 10.03 12.37 17.19
N LEU A 32 9.48 11.61 16.23
CA LEU A 32 10.28 11.18 15.07
C LEU A 32 10.68 12.38 14.21
N HIS A 33 9.75 13.31 13.98
CA HIS A 33 10.08 14.52 13.23
C HIS A 33 11.12 15.36 13.96
N ALA A 34 11.00 15.48 15.29
CA ALA A 34 11.98 16.22 16.08
C ALA A 34 13.36 15.59 16.02
N ALA A 35 13.43 14.28 15.81
CA ALA A 35 14.70 13.57 15.65
C ALA A 35 15.25 13.66 14.23
N GLY A 36 14.53 14.28 13.29
CA GLY A 36 14.99 14.49 11.93
C GLY A 36 14.54 13.45 10.92
N PHE A 37 13.57 12.61 11.27
CA PHE A 37 13.06 11.58 10.35
C PHE A 37 11.90 12.11 9.52
N GLU A 38 11.83 11.65 8.27
CA GLU A 38 10.58 11.65 7.51
C GLU A 38 9.85 10.34 7.77
N ILE A 39 8.52 10.37 7.69
CA ILE A 39 7.70 9.24 8.10
C ILE A 39 6.77 8.82 6.96
N ALA A 40 6.87 7.56 6.58
CA ALA A 40 5.91 6.91 5.69
C ALA A 40 5.18 5.84 6.47
N ILE A 41 3.91 5.61 6.15
CA ILE A 41 3.12 4.59 6.80
C ILE A 41 2.41 3.74 5.75
N GLU A 42 2.34 2.43 6.00
CA GLU A 42 1.48 1.54 5.24
C GLU A 42 0.44 0.96 6.20
N THR A 43 -0.81 1.31 5.98
CA THR A 43 -1.92 0.97 6.87
C THR A 43 -3.05 0.32 6.08
N ASN A 44 -3.88 -0.47 6.75
CA ASN A 44 -5.07 -1.03 6.10
C ASN A 44 -6.20 0.00 5.98
N GLY A 45 -6.03 1.20 6.52
CA GLY A 45 -6.98 2.29 6.35
C GLY A 45 -8.20 2.25 7.26
N THR A 46 -8.26 1.31 8.21
CA THR A 46 -9.42 1.20 9.08
C THR A 46 -9.44 2.23 10.21
N LEU A 47 -8.32 2.92 10.41
CA LEU A 47 -8.21 3.99 11.40
C LEU A 47 -7.66 5.25 10.72
N PRO A 48 -8.04 6.44 11.21
CA PRO A 48 -7.53 7.67 10.60
C PRO A 48 -6.04 7.82 10.87
N VAL A 49 -5.32 8.35 9.87
CA VAL A 49 -3.87 8.56 9.95
C VAL A 49 -3.61 10.02 10.28
N PRO A 50 -2.68 10.32 11.20
CA PRO A 50 -2.32 11.71 11.47
C PRO A 50 -1.89 12.44 10.20
N ALA A 51 -2.38 13.66 10.00
CA ALA A 51 -2.06 14.44 8.80
C ALA A 51 -0.59 14.82 8.72
N SER A 52 0.13 14.74 9.83
CA SER A 52 1.54 15.06 9.90
C SER A 52 2.46 13.97 9.36
N ILE A 53 1.92 12.79 9.04
CA ILE A 53 2.69 11.73 8.37
C ILE A 53 3.05 12.21 6.96
N ASP A 54 4.30 12.04 6.57
CA ASP A 54 4.81 12.59 5.31
C ASP A 54 4.35 11.83 4.08
N TRP A 55 4.16 10.51 4.20
CA TRP A 55 3.67 9.68 3.10
C TRP A 55 2.70 8.64 3.63
N ILE A 56 1.49 8.65 3.11
CA ILE A 56 0.43 7.76 3.56
C ILE A 56 0.08 6.80 2.43
N CYS A 57 0.33 5.51 2.67
CA CYS A 57 -0.06 4.42 1.79
C CYS A 57 -1.17 3.64 2.47
N VAL A 58 -2.31 3.50 1.80
CA VAL A 58 -3.42 2.71 2.29
C VAL A 58 -3.53 1.45 1.45
N SER A 59 -3.56 0.30 2.12
CA SER A 59 -3.68 -1.01 1.47
C SER A 59 -4.88 -1.74 2.05
N PRO A 60 -6.09 -1.47 1.53
CA PRO A 60 -7.32 -2.08 2.05
C PRO A 60 -7.31 -3.59 1.91
N LYS A 61 -7.93 -4.28 2.88
CA LYS A 61 -8.00 -5.73 2.87
C LYS A 61 -9.42 -6.18 3.19
N GLY A 62 -9.93 -7.11 2.37
CA GLY A 62 -11.22 -7.73 2.61
C GLY A 62 -12.36 -6.73 2.65
N ILE A 63 -13.30 -6.98 3.55
CA ILE A 63 -14.54 -6.22 3.66
C ILE A 63 -14.45 -5.07 4.66
N SER A 64 -13.29 -4.85 5.27
CA SER A 64 -13.12 -3.82 6.30
C SER A 64 -13.52 -2.45 5.76
N GLU A 65 -14.20 -1.69 6.59
CA GLU A 65 -14.56 -0.32 6.24
C GLU A 65 -13.33 0.57 6.30
N ILE A 66 -13.14 1.37 5.25
CA ILE A 66 -11.98 2.23 5.16
C ILE A 66 -12.35 3.63 5.63
N VAL A 67 -11.67 4.08 6.67
CA VAL A 67 -11.84 5.40 7.25
C VAL A 67 -10.88 6.40 6.61
N GLN A 68 -9.66 5.96 6.31
CA GLN A 68 -8.65 6.81 5.68
C GLN A 68 -8.83 6.75 4.17
N THR A 69 -9.63 7.68 3.63
CA THR A 69 -10.02 7.69 2.22
C THR A 69 -9.18 8.63 1.36
N THR A 70 -8.16 9.25 1.96
CA THR A 70 -7.24 10.15 1.26
C THR A 70 -5.82 9.81 1.61
N GLY A 71 -4.88 10.17 0.76
CA GLY A 71 -3.47 9.93 1.02
C GLY A 71 -2.66 10.03 -0.25
N HIS A 72 -1.47 9.46 -0.21
CA HIS A 72 -0.54 9.53 -1.33
C HIS A 72 -0.65 8.31 -2.23
N GLU A 73 -0.92 7.15 -1.64
CA GLU A 73 -0.83 5.90 -2.38
C GLU A 73 -1.93 4.94 -1.92
N LEU A 74 -2.71 4.46 -2.87
CA LEU A 74 -3.69 3.39 -2.63
C LEU A 74 -3.17 2.14 -3.34
N LYS A 75 -2.94 1.07 -2.59
CA LYS A 75 -2.39 -0.16 -3.13
C LYS A 75 -3.33 -1.32 -2.82
N LEU A 76 -3.76 -2.03 -3.85
CA LEU A 76 -4.65 -3.15 -3.72
C LEU A 76 -3.98 -4.43 -4.21
N VAL A 77 -4.17 -5.51 -3.47
CA VAL A 77 -3.85 -6.85 -3.96
C VAL A 77 -4.97 -7.26 -4.92
N TYR A 78 -4.62 -7.71 -6.10
CA TYR A 78 -5.61 -7.98 -7.16
C TYR A 78 -5.40 -9.40 -7.72
N PRO A 79 -6.44 -10.17 -7.94
CA PRO A 79 -7.84 -9.89 -7.59
C PRO A 79 -8.12 -10.15 -6.10
N GLN A 80 -9.01 -9.35 -5.54
CA GLN A 80 -9.43 -9.51 -4.14
C GLN A 80 -10.93 -9.20 -4.09
N ARG A 81 -11.74 -10.24 -3.85
CA ARG A 81 -13.19 -10.16 -4.10
C ARG A 81 -13.88 -9.02 -3.36
N GLN A 82 -13.52 -8.81 -2.10
CA GLN A 82 -14.18 -7.79 -1.28
C GLN A 82 -13.50 -6.43 -1.39
N ALA A 83 -12.40 -6.33 -2.10
CA ALA A 83 -11.65 -5.09 -2.23
C ALA A 83 -11.21 -4.89 -3.68
N MET A 84 -12.17 -4.88 -4.58
CA MET A 84 -11.93 -4.62 -5.99
C MET A 84 -11.76 -3.12 -6.23
N PRO A 85 -11.04 -2.72 -7.27
CA PRO A 85 -10.75 -1.30 -7.52
C PRO A 85 -11.99 -0.41 -7.59
N ASP A 86 -13.10 -0.91 -8.09
CA ASP A 86 -14.35 -0.14 -8.20
C ASP A 86 -14.85 0.38 -6.86
N ARG A 87 -14.57 -0.33 -5.80
CA ARG A 87 -15.03 0.04 -4.46
C ARG A 87 -14.39 1.34 -3.98
N PHE A 88 -13.25 1.71 -4.56
CA PHE A 88 -12.45 2.84 -4.09
C PHE A 88 -12.41 3.99 -5.09
N ILE A 89 -13.36 4.02 -6.02
CA ILE A 89 -13.35 5.00 -7.10
C ILE A 89 -13.46 6.43 -6.59
N ASP A 90 -14.10 6.64 -5.46
CA ASP A 90 -14.29 7.97 -4.87
C ASP A 90 -13.20 8.37 -3.89
N PHE A 91 -12.21 7.50 -3.68
CA PHE A 91 -11.12 7.81 -2.76
C PHE A 91 -10.13 8.76 -3.43
N ASP A 92 -9.56 9.66 -2.63
CA ASP A 92 -8.67 10.70 -3.13
C ASP A 92 -7.21 10.35 -2.81
N PHE A 93 -6.56 9.65 -3.73
CA PHE A 93 -5.14 9.29 -3.62
C PHE A 93 -4.40 9.77 -4.85
N GLN A 94 -3.14 10.15 -4.67
CA GLN A 94 -2.30 10.63 -5.77
C GLN A 94 -1.89 9.50 -6.71
N HIS A 95 -1.69 8.31 -6.16
CA HIS A 95 -1.21 7.16 -6.91
C HIS A 95 -2.07 5.95 -6.60
N HIS A 96 -2.31 5.12 -7.62
CA HIS A 96 -3.12 3.91 -7.49
C HIS A 96 -2.31 2.73 -8.02
N TYR A 97 -2.08 1.72 -7.19
CA TYR A 97 -1.30 0.54 -7.56
C TYR A 97 -2.09 -0.74 -7.36
N LEU A 98 -1.96 -1.66 -8.32
CA LEU A 98 -2.44 -3.03 -8.19
C LEU A 98 -1.25 -3.96 -8.11
N GLN A 99 -1.26 -4.84 -7.12
CA GLN A 99 -0.23 -5.84 -6.91
C GLN A 99 -0.85 -7.20 -7.12
N PRO A 100 -0.28 -8.06 -7.99
CA PRO A 100 -0.85 -9.40 -8.17
C PRO A 100 -0.90 -10.18 -6.86
N LEU A 101 -1.99 -10.88 -6.65
CA LEU A 101 -2.14 -11.72 -5.46
C LEU A 101 -1.01 -12.74 -5.42
N ASP A 102 -0.36 -12.84 -4.28
CA ASP A 102 0.73 -13.79 -4.08
C ASP A 102 0.16 -15.15 -3.76
N LYS A 103 0.47 -16.13 -4.60
CA LYS A 103 -0.03 -17.49 -4.43
C LYS A 103 0.91 -18.41 -3.68
N SER A 104 1.93 -17.87 -3.04
CA SER A 104 2.83 -18.70 -2.27
C SER A 104 2.14 -19.44 -1.13
N TYR A 105 0.95 -18.97 -0.74
CA TYR A 105 0.15 -19.64 0.29
C TYR A 105 -0.81 -20.69 -0.26
N ILE A 106 -0.93 -20.79 -1.59
CA ILE A 106 -1.88 -21.69 -2.23
C ILE A 106 -1.08 -22.81 -2.87
N ALA A 107 -1.54 -24.04 -2.68
CA ALA A 107 -0.78 -25.23 -3.09
C ALA A 107 -0.63 -25.37 -4.61
N THR A 108 -1.56 -24.81 -5.39
CA THR A 108 -1.50 -24.94 -6.83
C THR A 108 -0.77 -23.78 -7.45
N SER A 109 0.38 -24.05 -8.02
CA SER A 109 1.24 -23.01 -8.58
C SER A 109 0.86 -22.61 -10.01
N SER A 110 0.02 -23.38 -10.67
CA SER A 110 -0.29 -23.14 -12.08
C SER A 110 -1.08 -21.86 -12.34
N ASP A 111 -1.64 -21.25 -11.30
CA ASP A 111 -2.46 -20.06 -11.44
C ASP A 111 -1.73 -18.75 -11.17
N ASP A 112 -0.46 -18.82 -10.78
CA ASP A 112 0.32 -17.61 -10.48
C ASP A 112 0.36 -16.66 -11.67
N ASP A 113 0.67 -17.20 -12.85
CA ASP A 113 0.73 -16.41 -14.07
C ASP A 113 -0.62 -15.80 -14.41
N SER A 114 -1.70 -16.50 -14.06
CA SER A 114 -3.06 -16.01 -14.32
C SER A 114 -3.34 -14.74 -13.51
N PHE A 115 -2.90 -14.68 -12.25
CA PHE A 115 -3.13 -13.49 -11.44
C PHE A 115 -2.30 -12.32 -11.92
N VAL A 116 -1.05 -12.57 -12.30
CA VAL A 116 -0.21 -11.52 -12.88
C VAL A 116 -0.84 -11.01 -14.17
N GLN A 117 -1.30 -11.91 -15.04
CA GLN A 117 -1.90 -11.52 -16.29
C GLN A 117 -3.20 -10.75 -16.08
N GLN A 118 -4.04 -11.19 -15.15
CA GLN A 118 -5.27 -10.47 -14.83
C GLN A 118 -4.99 -9.05 -14.35
N THR A 119 -3.96 -8.91 -13.52
CA THR A 119 -3.59 -7.59 -13.00
C THR A 119 -3.08 -6.69 -14.11
N ILE A 120 -2.24 -7.23 -15.00
CA ILE A 120 -1.73 -6.48 -16.15
C ILE A 120 -2.89 -6.02 -17.04
N ASP A 121 -3.82 -6.92 -17.34
CA ASP A 121 -4.96 -6.61 -18.20
C ASP A 121 -5.81 -5.51 -17.59
N TYR A 122 -6.06 -5.58 -16.29
CA TYR A 122 -6.85 -4.54 -15.62
C TYR A 122 -6.15 -3.19 -15.70
N CYS A 123 -4.86 -3.14 -15.44
CA CYS A 123 -4.10 -1.89 -15.51
C CYS A 123 -4.09 -1.30 -16.91
N LEU A 124 -4.04 -2.15 -17.94
CA LEU A 124 -4.08 -1.67 -19.32
C LEU A 124 -5.44 -1.06 -19.67
N GLN A 125 -6.51 -1.59 -19.12
CA GLN A 125 -7.85 -1.08 -19.35
C GLN A 125 -8.21 0.11 -18.47
N HIS A 126 -7.49 0.30 -17.38
CA HIS A 126 -7.75 1.36 -16.39
C HIS A 126 -6.45 2.10 -16.10
N PRO A 127 -6.06 3.06 -16.96
CA PRO A 127 -4.72 3.67 -16.89
C PRO A 127 -4.38 4.39 -15.58
N GLN A 128 -5.38 4.75 -14.76
CA GLN A 128 -5.11 5.34 -13.46
C GLN A 128 -4.49 4.35 -12.49
N TRP A 129 -4.63 3.05 -12.75
CA TRP A 129 -4.02 2.01 -11.93
C TRP A 129 -2.70 1.59 -12.54
N ARG A 130 -1.67 1.47 -11.71
CA ARG A 130 -0.33 1.06 -12.11
C ARG A 130 -0.02 -0.30 -11.51
N LEU A 131 0.74 -1.09 -12.26
CA LEU A 131 1.18 -2.40 -11.80
C LEU A 131 2.31 -2.23 -10.78
N SER A 132 2.19 -2.90 -9.64
CA SER A 132 3.24 -2.96 -8.63
C SER A 132 3.65 -4.42 -8.43
N LEU A 133 4.93 -4.71 -8.55
CA LEU A 133 5.47 -6.06 -8.35
C LEU A 133 6.37 -6.09 -7.14
N GLN A 134 6.29 -7.18 -6.39
CA GLN A 134 7.22 -7.40 -5.29
C GLN A 134 8.48 -8.04 -5.85
N THR A 135 9.44 -7.20 -6.20
CA THR A 135 10.63 -7.63 -6.93
C THR A 135 11.40 -8.72 -6.20
N HIS A 136 11.46 -8.64 -4.88
CA HIS A 136 12.18 -9.64 -4.10
C HIS A 136 11.58 -11.03 -4.24
N LYS A 137 10.26 -11.14 -4.43
CA LYS A 137 9.61 -12.44 -4.64
C LYS A 137 9.87 -12.98 -6.03
N ILE A 138 9.94 -12.08 -7.01
CA ILE A 138 10.19 -12.46 -8.40
C ILE A 138 11.62 -12.95 -8.57
N THR A 139 12.58 -12.27 -7.96
CA THR A 139 13.99 -12.56 -8.13
C THR A 139 14.54 -13.53 -7.10
N GLY A 140 13.80 -13.83 -6.06
CA GLY A 140 14.28 -14.64 -4.96
C GLY A 140 15.16 -13.91 -3.96
N ILE A 141 15.29 -12.60 -4.10
CA ILE A 141 16.09 -11.76 -3.20
C ILE A 141 15.18 -11.23 -2.09
N ARG A 142 15.73 -11.21 -0.88
CA ARG A 142 14.99 -10.78 0.29
C ARG A 142 15.24 -9.32 0.62
#